data_95ace193470397e45d63878fef914824
#
_entry.id   95ace193470397e45d63878fef914824
#
_cell.length_a   1.000
_cell.length_b   1.000
_cell.length_c   1.000
_cell.angle_alpha   90.00
_cell.angle_beta   90.00
_cell.angle_gamma   90.00
#
_symmetry.space_group_name_H-M   'P 1'
#
loop_
_entity.id
_entity.type
_entity.pdbx_description
1 polymer ?
#
loop_
_entity_poly.entity_id
_entity_poly.type
_entity_poly.pdbx_seq_one_letter_code
_entity_poly.pdbx_strand_id
1 'polypeptide(L)'
;MTRRKTGSGIRMKERLQKLLSAAGVCSRRAAEGYITAGRVTVNGETALLGQQADPETDDIRVDGVPLGREPEAVYLMLNKPRGYVTTVSDEQGRKTVMDLLTGVSTRVYPVGRLDRDSEGLLLLTNDGALTHRLLHPSHEVSKEYRVTVSGPVEHAAERLSRVRDVVGLPIRPAEVRELSRKGNRAELSVIIHEGRNRQIRRMCAQCGLEVLRLQRVREHCLELGTLPLGQWRYLTAEEIAGLKEE
;
A
#
# COMPACT_ATOMS: atom_id res chain seq x y z
N MET A 1 48.13 19.59 -2.55
CA MET A 1 47.38 19.50 -3.82
C MET A 1 46.48 18.25 -3.77
N THR A 2 45.23 18.42 -3.35
CA THR A 2 44.30 17.30 -3.15
C THR A 2 43.25 17.36 -4.28
N ARG A 3 43.33 16.40 -5.21
CA ARG A 3 42.38 16.26 -6.32
C ARG A 3 40.97 15.95 -5.78
N ARG A 4 40.04 16.87 -5.92
CA ARG A 4 38.61 16.61 -5.82
C ARG A 4 38.20 15.67 -6.96
N LYS A 5 37.75 14.46 -6.64
CA LYS A 5 37.06 13.59 -7.57
C LYS A 5 35.70 14.20 -7.86
N THR A 6 35.53 14.78 -9.03
CA THR A 6 34.22 15.11 -9.62
C THR A 6 33.58 13.82 -10.08
N GLY A 7 32.74 13.21 -9.24
CA GLY A 7 31.82 12.18 -9.67
C GLY A 7 30.72 12.85 -10.52
N SER A 8 30.65 12.56 -11.81
CA SER A 8 29.51 12.91 -12.66
C SER A 8 28.32 12.03 -12.28
N GLY A 9 27.61 12.41 -11.21
CA GLY A 9 26.31 11.84 -10.90
C GLY A 9 25.33 12.21 -12.02
N ILE A 10 24.67 11.23 -12.59
CA ILE A 10 23.54 11.43 -13.50
C ILE A 10 22.54 12.32 -12.77
N ARG A 11 22.37 13.57 -13.21
CA ARG A 11 21.40 14.52 -12.65
C ARG A 11 19.99 13.94 -12.84
N MET A 12 19.36 13.49 -11.78
CA MET A 12 18.03 12.91 -11.82
C MET A 12 16.99 13.98 -11.48
N LYS A 13 16.50 14.68 -12.51
CA LYS A 13 15.35 15.56 -12.33
C LYS A 13 14.09 14.72 -12.06
N GLU A 14 13.37 15.08 -11.01
CA GLU A 14 12.11 14.46 -10.65
C GLU A 14 10.95 15.44 -10.76
N ARG A 15 9.73 14.92 -10.94
CA ARG A 15 8.51 15.73 -10.95
C ARG A 15 8.33 16.46 -9.61
N LEU A 16 8.06 17.77 -9.65
CA LEU A 16 7.89 18.58 -8.44
C LEU A 16 6.87 17.99 -7.44
N GLN A 17 5.70 17.51 -7.91
CA GLN A 17 4.74 16.88 -7.04
C GLN A 17 5.27 15.61 -6.35
N LYS A 18 6.24 14.92 -6.94
CA LYS A 18 6.91 13.79 -6.29
C LYS A 18 7.84 14.28 -5.19
N LEU A 19 8.65 15.31 -5.47
CA LEU A 19 9.59 15.90 -4.50
C LEU A 19 8.85 16.49 -3.28
N LEU A 20 7.77 17.26 -3.50
CA LEU A 20 6.97 17.82 -2.41
C LEU A 20 6.35 16.72 -1.54
N SER A 21 5.90 15.64 -2.18
CA SER A 21 5.31 14.50 -1.46
C SER A 21 6.36 13.70 -0.68
N ALA A 22 7.56 13.49 -1.24
CA ALA A 22 8.67 12.80 -0.60
C ALA A 22 9.19 13.60 0.61
N ALA A 23 9.30 14.93 0.49
CA ALA A 23 9.64 15.82 1.60
C ALA A 23 8.55 15.94 2.69
N GLY A 24 7.43 15.22 2.54
CA GLY A 24 6.37 15.17 3.55
C GLY A 24 5.41 16.39 3.55
N VAL A 25 5.57 17.34 2.63
CA VAL A 25 4.77 18.58 2.58
C VAL A 25 3.29 18.27 2.37
N CYS A 26 2.95 17.45 1.36
CA CYS A 26 1.56 17.14 1.02
C CYS A 26 1.44 15.87 0.18
N SER A 27 0.22 15.48 -0.24
CA SER A 27 0.05 14.40 -1.22
C SER A 27 0.44 14.89 -2.64
N ARG A 28 0.78 13.97 -3.55
CA ARG A 28 1.11 14.32 -4.95
C ARG A 28 -0.01 15.11 -5.63
N ARG A 29 -1.29 14.78 -5.38
CA ARG A 29 -2.44 15.54 -5.91
C ARG A 29 -2.56 16.93 -5.29
N ALA A 30 -2.35 17.04 -3.97
CA ALA A 30 -2.35 18.36 -3.32
C ALA A 30 -1.17 19.22 -3.81
N ALA A 31 0.00 18.60 -4.08
CA ALA A 31 1.14 19.29 -4.66
C ALA A 31 0.85 19.88 -6.05
N GLU A 32 0.09 19.17 -6.88
CA GLU A 32 -0.39 19.72 -8.16
C GLU A 32 -1.25 20.95 -7.95
N GLY A 33 -2.13 20.94 -6.94
CA GLY A 33 -2.91 22.11 -6.55
C GLY A 33 -2.03 23.29 -6.04
N TYR A 34 -0.97 23.01 -5.28
CA TYR A 34 -0.03 24.06 -4.83
C TYR A 34 0.73 24.67 -6.00
N ILE A 35 1.17 23.84 -6.98
CA ILE A 35 1.86 24.32 -8.19
C ILE A 35 0.91 25.19 -9.02
N THR A 36 -0.31 24.73 -9.28
CA THR A 36 -1.32 25.47 -10.05
C THR A 36 -1.70 26.79 -9.38
N ALA A 37 -1.72 26.83 -8.04
CA ALA A 37 -1.99 28.05 -7.27
C ALA A 37 -0.79 29.00 -7.19
N GLY A 38 0.35 28.72 -7.85
CA GLY A 38 1.54 29.56 -7.84
C GLY A 38 2.31 29.59 -6.52
N ARG A 39 2.05 28.61 -5.62
CA ARG A 39 2.66 28.53 -4.29
C ARG A 39 4.06 27.90 -4.28
N VAL A 40 4.48 27.31 -5.40
CA VAL A 40 5.76 26.61 -5.55
C VAL A 40 6.67 27.41 -6.47
N THR A 41 7.91 27.64 -6.05
CA THR A 41 8.94 28.26 -6.90
C THR A 41 10.14 27.32 -7.04
N VAL A 42 10.83 27.43 -8.18
CA VAL A 42 12.10 26.74 -8.46
C VAL A 42 13.09 27.80 -8.94
N ASN A 43 14.20 27.97 -8.23
CA ASN A 43 15.22 28.99 -8.51
C ASN A 43 14.65 30.41 -8.60
N GLY A 44 13.63 30.71 -7.77
CA GLY A 44 12.96 32.02 -7.72
C GLY A 44 11.82 32.23 -8.72
N GLU A 45 11.63 31.33 -9.69
CA GLU A 45 10.54 31.39 -10.66
C GLU A 45 9.36 30.52 -10.26
N THR A 46 8.13 30.99 -10.55
CA THR A 46 6.90 30.22 -10.28
C THR A 46 6.88 28.94 -11.10
N ALA A 47 6.71 27.82 -10.41
CA ALA A 47 6.73 26.50 -11.03
C ALA A 47 5.47 26.23 -11.87
N LEU A 48 5.63 25.45 -12.94
CA LEU A 48 4.55 25.01 -13.82
C LEU A 48 4.15 23.55 -13.53
N LEU A 49 2.89 23.23 -13.79
CA LEU A 49 2.39 21.86 -13.68
C LEU A 49 3.18 20.92 -14.61
N GLY A 50 3.67 19.81 -14.04
CA GLY A 50 4.50 18.85 -14.78
C GLY A 50 5.99 19.18 -14.80
N GLN A 51 6.42 20.33 -14.26
CA GLN A 51 7.83 20.70 -14.14
C GLN A 51 8.60 19.66 -13.32
N GLN A 52 9.89 19.49 -13.67
CA GLN A 52 10.85 18.67 -12.98
C GLN A 52 11.95 19.57 -12.39
N ALA A 53 12.50 19.14 -11.24
CA ALA A 53 13.63 19.80 -10.60
C ALA A 53 14.58 18.76 -10.01
N ASP A 54 15.80 19.17 -9.75
CA ASP A 54 16.82 18.38 -9.07
C ASP A 54 16.87 18.83 -7.60
N PRO A 55 16.49 17.99 -6.62
CA PRO A 55 16.43 18.39 -5.21
C PRO A 55 17.79 18.72 -4.61
N GLU A 56 18.90 18.35 -5.25
CA GLU A 56 20.27 18.64 -4.76
C GLU A 56 20.82 19.99 -5.25
N THR A 57 20.32 20.47 -6.40
CA THR A 57 20.90 21.66 -7.05
C THR A 57 19.91 22.81 -7.23
N ASP A 58 18.60 22.52 -7.29
CA ASP A 58 17.59 23.55 -7.46
C ASP A 58 17.05 24.05 -6.12
N ASP A 59 16.86 25.37 -5.98
CA ASP A 59 16.21 25.98 -4.82
C ASP A 59 14.69 25.86 -4.99
N ILE A 60 14.11 24.83 -4.39
CA ILE A 60 12.66 24.57 -4.44
C ILE A 60 12.03 25.13 -3.17
N ARG A 61 11.00 25.97 -3.30
CA ARG A 61 10.29 26.54 -2.18
C ARG A 61 8.77 26.36 -2.31
N VAL A 62 8.12 26.26 -1.15
CA VAL A 62 6.66 26.26 -1.02
C VAL A 62 6.28 27.40 -0.09
N ASP A 63 5.45 28.35 -0.56
CA ASP A 63 5.10 29.58 0.16
C ASP A 63 6.33 30.36 0.67
N GLY A 64 7.42 30.36 -0.10
CA GLY A 64 8.69 31.00 0.26
C GLY A 64 9.58 30.18 1.20
N VAL A 65 9.08 29.08 1.77
CA VAL A 65 9.86 28.19 2.66
C VAL A 65 10.63 27.17 1.82
N PRO A 66 11.95 27.02 1.99
CA PRO A 66 12.74 26.02 1.29
C PRO A 66 12.20 24.61 1.53
N LEU A 67 12.21 23.76 0.48
CA LEU A 67 11.83 22.36 0.59
C LEU A 67 12.81 21.63 1.51
N GLY A 68 12.31 21.03 2.58
CA GLY A 68 13.08 20.23 3.51
C GLY A 68 13.64 18.96 2.86
N ARG A 69 14.62 18.36 3.53
CA ARG A 69 15.12 17.03 3.12
C ARG A 69 14.02 15.99 3.27
N GLU A 70 14.10 14.96 2.44
CA GLU A 70 13.24 13.78 2.59
C GLU A 70 13.44 13.16 3.98
N PRO A 71 12.38 12.95 4.76
CA PRO A 71 12.49 12.30 6.07
C PRO A 71 12.97 10.86 5.92
N GLU A 72 13.56 10.31 6.97
CA GLU A 72 13.94 8.91 7.01
C GLU A 72 12.75 8.01 6.65
N ALA A 73 13.06 6.93 5.93
CA ALA A 73 12.05 5.97 5.51
C ALA A 73 11.47 5.21 6.72
N VAL A 74 10.17 5.21 6.84
CA VAL A 74 9.42 4.57 7.93
C VAL A 74 8.56 3.45 7.35
N TYR A 75 8.57 2.30 8.01
CA TYR A 75 7.81 1.12 7.60
C TYR A 75 7.02 0.57 8.77
N LEU A 76 5.70 0.52 8.63
CA LEU A 76 4.76 0.11 9.67
C LEU A 76 3.90 -1.04 9.18
N MET A 77 3.70 -2.04 10.02
CA MET A 77 2.67 -3.06 9.85
C MET A 77 1.51 -2.74 10.79
N LEU A 78 0.32 -2.63 10.26
CA LEU A 78 -0.93 -2.47 11.00
C LEU A 78 -1.77 -3.74 10.84
N ASN A 79 -2.30 -4.29 11.95
CA ASN A 79 -3.40 -5.26 11.88
C ASN A 79 -4.72 -4.47 11.77
N LYS A 80 -5.11 -4.14 10.55
CA LYS A 80 -6.30 -3.31 10.28
C LYS A 80 -7.58 -4.00 10.76
N PRO A 81 -8.39 -3.38 11.61
CA PRO A 81 -9.71 -3.90 11.96
C PRO A 81 -10.76 -3.58 10.90
N ARG A 82 -11.90 -4.27 10.94
CA ARG A 82 -13.09 -3.90 10.17
C ARG A 82 -13.61 -2.53 10.57
N GLY A 83 -14.34 -1.88 9.67
CA GLY A 83 -14.95 -0.57 9.92
C GLY A 83 -14.09 0.62 9.52
N TYR A 84 -12.78 0.45 9.34
CA TYR A 84 -11.84 1.49 8.96
C TYR A 84 -11.60 1.50 7.45
N VAL A 85 -11.60 2.70 6.84
CA VAL A 85 -11.31 2.89 5.42
C VAL A 85 -9.81 2.99 5.21
N THR A 86 -9.27 2.31 4.20
CA THR A 86 -7.85 2.41 3.85
C THR A 86 -7.61 3.65 2.99
N THR A 87 -7.46 4.78 3.64
CA THR A 87 -7.16 6.08 3.02
C THR A 87 -6.43 6.99 4.01
N VAL A 88 -5.69 7.96 3.50
CA VAL A 88 -5.04 9.02 4.31
C VAL A 88 -6.05 10.09 4.74
N SER A 89 -7.09 10.33 3.93
CA SER A 89 -8.14 11.30 4.21
C SER A 89 -9.47 10.78 3.67
N ASP A 90 -10.55 11.07 4.36
CA ASP A 90 -11.90 10.67 3.97
C ASP A 90 -12.85 11.85 4.03
N GLU A 91 -13.41 12.22 2.88
CA GLU A 91 -14.34 13.37 2.75
C GLU A 91 -15.70 13.12 3.42
N GLN A 92 -16.04 11.87 3.71
CA GLN A 92 -17.30 11.48 4.34
C GLN A 92 -17.18 11.36 5.87
N GLY A 93 -16.04 11.71 6.46
CA GLY A 93 -15.82 11.67 7.90
C GLY A 93 -15.80 10.26 8.52
N ARG A 94 -15.59 9.21 7.70
CA ARG A 94 -15.49 7.83 8.21
C ARG A 94 -14.13 7.61 8.88
N LYS A 95 -14.07 6.70 9.84
CA LYS A 95 -12.82 6.28 10.46
C LYS A 95 -11.86 5.72 9.41
N THR A 96 -10.63 6.20 9.40
CA THR A 96 -9.57 5.79 8.49
C THR A 96 -8.49 4.99 9.21
N VAL A 97 -7.64 4.30 8.48
CA VAL A 97 -6.48 3.60 9.05
C VAL A 97 -5.50 4.55 9.73
N MET A 98 -5.51 5.83 9.38
CA MET A 98 -4.65 6.85 9.99
C MET A 98 -5.05 7.14 11.44
N ASP A 99 -6.33 7.00 11.80
CA ASP A 99 -6.82 7.19 13.17
C ASP A 99 -6.27 6.14 14.16
N LEU A 100 -5.70 5.05 13.65
CA LEU A 100 -5.08 3.99 14.44
C LEU A 100 -3.58 4.21 14.70
N LEU A 101 -2.95 5.16 13.99
CA LEU A 101 -1.50 5.39 14.03
C LEU A 101 -1.12 6.45 15.08
N THR A 102 -1.48 6.21 16.34
CA THR A 102 -1.11 7.13 17.43
C THR A 102 0.40 7.09 17.69
N GLY A 103 1.02 8.28 17.82
CA GLY A 103 2.44 8.41 18.13
C GLY A 103 3.38 8.36 16.91
N VAL A 104 2.86 8.17 15.70
CA VAL A 104 3.66 8.28 14.46
C VAL A 104 3.73 9.74 14.03
N SER A 105 4.91 10.34 14.11
CA SER A 105 5.14 11.75 13.72
C SER A 105 5.41 11.93 12.23
N THR A 106 6.01 10.92 11.58
CA THR A 106 6.32 10.96 10.15
C THR A 106 5.06 10.68 9.33
N ARG A 107 4.85 11.47 8.29
CA ARG A 107 3.75 11.27 7.35
C ARG A 107 3.96 9.95 6.59
N VAL A 108 3.06 9.00 6.80
CA VAL A 108 3.03 7.72 6.08
C VAL A 108 1.70 7.55 5.34
N TYR A 109 1.66 6.60 4.42
CA TYR A 109 0.45 6.25 3.67
C TYR A 109 0.38 4.73 3.46
N PRO A 110 -0.82 4.15 3.29
CA PRO A 110 -0.97 2.72 3.10
C PRO A 110 -0.45 2.26 1.74
N VAL A 111 0.25 1.13 1.73
CA VAL A 111 0.68 0.40 0.55
C VAL A 111 -0.45 -0.54 0.13
N GLY A 112 -1.16 -0.16 -0.91
CA GLY A 112 -2.38 -0.86 -1.32
C GLY A 112 -3.56 -0.59 -0.39
N ARG A 113 -4.57 -1.46 -0.49
CA ARG A 113 -5.82 -1.28 0.26
C ARG A 113 -6.37 -2.61 0.74
N LEU A 114 -7.03 -2.56 1.89
CA LEU A 114 -8.02 -3.53 2.35
C LEU A 114 -9.38 -2.85 2.38
N ASP A 115 -10.43 -3.58 2.00
CA ASP A 115 -11.80 -3.08 2.07
C ASP A 115 -12.18 -2.74 3.52
N ARG A 116 -13.20 -1.90 3.70
CA ARG A 116 -13.72 -1.54 5.03
C ARG A 116 -14.15 -2.75 5.85
N ASP A 117 -14.71 -3.75 5.19
CA ASP A 117 -15.20 -5.01 5.77
C ASP A 117 -14.14 -6.13 5.81
N SER A 118 -12.90 -5.84 5.43
CA SER A 118 -11.75 -6.75 5.50
C SER A 118 -10.79 -6.31 6.60
N GLU A 119 -10.01 -7.25 7.11
CA GLU A 119 -9.07 -7.04 8.21
C GLU A 119 -7.70 -7.63 7.93
N GLY A 120 -6.73 -7.38 8.82
CA GLY A 120 -5.42 -8.00 8.78
C GLY A 120 -4.29 -7.07 8.36
N LEU A 121 -3.20 -7.66 7.85
CA LEU A 121 -1.96 -7.00 7.54
C LEU A 121 -2.14 -5.88 6.53
N LEU A 122 -1.78 -4.67 6.93
CA LEU A 122 -1.67 -3.50 6.05
C LEU A 122 -0.31 -2.84 6.29
N LEU A 123 0.50 -2.73 5.23
CA LEU A 123 1.76 -2.01 5.25
C LEU A 123 1.49 -0.51 5.05
N LEU A 124 2.19 0.34 5.85
CA LEU A 124 2.21 1.79 5.65
C LEU A 124 3.66 2.27 5.62
N THR A 125 3.96 3.25 4.77
CA THR A 125 5.30 3.80 4.62
C THR A 125 5.27 5.20 4.00
N ASN A 126 6.39 5.90 4.04
CA ASN A 126 6.69 7.09 3.23
C ASN A 126 7.60 6.77 2.03
N ASP A 127 8.09 5.52 1.90
CA ASP A 127 8.93 5.08 0.78
C ASP A 127 8.10 4.84 -0.49
N GLY A 128 8.16 5.83 -1.40
CA GLY A 128 7.43 5.76 -2.68
C GLY A 128 8.01 4.73 -3.66
N ALA A 129 9.30 4.43 -3.58
CA ALA A 129 9.92 3.45 -4.47
C ALA A 129 9.48 2.03 -4.10
N LEU A 130 9.53 1.69 -2.80
CA LEU A 130 9.00 0.42 -2.30
C LEU A 130 7.51 0.27 -2.58
N THR A 131 6.72 1.34 -2.37
CA THR A 131 5.28 1.33 -2.66
C THR A 131 5.00 1.01 -4.12
N HIS A 132 5.71 1.65 -5.04
CA HIS A 132 5.57 1.38 -6.48
C HIS A 132 5.88 -0.08 -6.80
N ARG A 133 6.99 -0.61 -6.28
CA ARG A 133 7.39 -1.99 -6.49
C ARG A 133 6.33 -2.98 -6.00
N LEU A 134 5.85 -2.84 -4.77
CA LEU A 134 4.87 -3.76 -4.19
C LEU A 134 3.48 -3.70 -4.85
N LEU A 135 3.13 -2.57 -5.48
CA LEU A 135 1.82 -2.38 -6.10
C LEU A 135 1.82 -2.59 -7.62
N HIS A 136 2.99 -2.57 -8.27
CA HIS A 136 3.03 -2.73 -9.71
C HIS A 136 2.70 -4.17 -10.12
N PRO A 137 1.78 -4.38 -11.07
CA PRO A 137 1.29 -5.71 -11.45
C PRO A 137 2.38 -6.68 -11.94
N SER A 138 3.52 -6.17 -12.45
CA SER A 138 4.62 -7.00 -12.95
C SER A 138 5.40 -7.73 -11.86
N HIS A 139 5.33 -7.26 -10.61
CA HIS A 139 6.09 -7.88 -9.50
C HIS A 139 5.34 -9.01 -8.80
N GLU A 140 4.09 -9.27 -9.18
CA GLU A 140 3.32 -10.47 -8.76
C GLU A 140 3.33 -10.75 -7.25
N VAL A 141 3.34 -9.70 -6.44
CA VAL A 141 3.42 -9.81 -4.98
C VAL A 141 2.31 -10.68 -4.42
N SER A 142 2.69 -11.81 -3.83
CA SER A 142 1.74 -12.75 -3.23
C SER A 142 1.08 -12.18 -1.99
N LYS A 143 -0.22 -12.46 -1.83
CA LYS A 143 -1.03 -12.07 -0.68
C LYS A 143 -1.83 -13.27 -0.21
N GLU A 144 -1.67 -13.65 1.05
CA GLU A 144 -2.40 -14.76 1.65
C GLU A 144 -3.50 -14.25 2.58
N TYR A 145 -4.66 -14.86 2.44
CA TYR A 145 -5.84 -14.53 3.23
C TYR A 145 -6.39 -15.76 3.94
N ARG A 146 -6.74 -15.60 5.22
CA ARG A 146 -7.67 -16.51 5.89
C ARG A 146 -9.10 -16.05 5.60
N VAL A 147 -9.89 -16.96 5.07
CA VAL A 147 -11.26 -16.68 4.62
C VAL A 147 -12.21 -17.64 5.30
N THR A 148 -13.07 -17.11 6.18
CA THR A 148 -14.18 -17.90 6.73
C THR A 148 -15.38 -17.74 5.81
N VAL A 149 -15.86 -18.85 5.29
CA VAL A 149 -17.03 -18.90 4.37
C VAL A 149 -18.15 -19.71 4.95
N SER A 150 -19.39 -19.46 4.46
CA SER A 150 -20.56 -20.28 4.69
C SER A 150 -21.26 -20.63 3.37
N GLY A 151 -22.07 -21.68 3.39
CA GLY A 151 -22.81 -22.17 2.22
C GLY A 151 -22.45 -23.60 1.84
N PRO A 152 -22.46 -23.97 0.55
CA PRO A 152 -22.05 -25.30 0.07
C PRO A 152 -20.52 -25.42 0.11
N VAL A 153 -19.97 -25.70 1.30
CA VAL A 153 -18.51 -25.70 1.54
C VAL A 153 -17.78 -26.96 1.05
N GLU A 154 -18.51 -28.02 0.68
CA GLU A 154 -17.90 -29.22 0.09
C GLU A 154 -17.10 -28.83 -1.16
N HIS A 155 -15.86 -29.28 -1.24
CA HIS A 155 -14.94 -28.97 -2.35
C HIS A 155 -14.78 -27.46 -2.64
N ALA A 156 -15.01 -26.58 -1.64
CA ALA A 156 -14.92 -25.14 -1.82
C ALA A 156 -13.54 -24.70 -2.30
N ALA A 157 -12.47 -25.28 -1.75
CA ALA A 157 -11.10 -24.97 -2.15
C ALA A 157 -10.85 -25.30 -3.63
N GLU A 158 -11.30 -26.48 -4.10
CA GLU A 158 -11.16 -26.90 -5.49
C GLU A 158 -11.96 -26.00 -6.43
N ARG A 159 -13.20 -25.66 -6.08
CA ARG A 159 -14.04 -24.74 -6.90
C ARG A 159 -13.44 -23.37 -7.01
N LEU A 160 -12.96 -22.78 -5.90
CA LEU A 160 -12.33 -21.48 -5.89
C LEU A 160 -11.01 -21.47 -6.69
N SER A 161 -10.20 -22.51 -6.60
CA SER A 161 -8.94 -22.60 -7.38
C SER A 161 -9.18 -22.70 -8.90
N ARG A 162 -10.39 -23.03 -9.34
CA ARG A 162 -10.79 -23.11 -10.76
C ARG A 162 -11.37 -21.80 -11.31
N VAL A 163 -11.64 -20.80 -10.48
CA VAL A 163 -12.13 -19.49 -10.95
C VAL A 163 -11.07 -18.81 -11.81
N ARG A 164 -11.42 -18.35 -12.99
CA ARG A 164 -10.51 -17.74 -13.96
C ARG A 164 -10.86 -16.31 -14.33
N ASP A 165 -12.01 -15.82 -13.91
CA ASP A 165 -12.43 -14.45 -14.12
C ASP A 165 -13.23 -13.91 -12.94
N VAL A 166 -13.25 -12.59 -12.80
CA VAL A 166 -14.10 -11.88 -11.84
C VAL A 166 -14.72 -10.70 -12.57
N VAL A 167 -16.06 -10.72 -12.71
CA VAL A 167 -16.82 -9.67 -13.43
C VAL A 167 -16.33 -9.52 -14.87
N GLY A 168 -16.13 -10.64 -15.56
CA GLY A 168 -15.70 -10.67 -16.97
C GLY A 168 -14.23 -10.26 -17.19
N LEU A 169 -13.47 -10.05 -16.13
CA LEU A 169 -12.05 -9.73 -16.21
C LEU A 169 -11.22 -10.96 -15.81
N PRO A 170 -10.28 -11.43 -16.64
CA PRO A 170 -9.46 -12.58 -16.31
C PRO A 170 -8.63 -12.32 -15.05
N ILE A 171 -8.52 -13.34 -14.21
CA ILE A 171 -7.67 -13.35 -13.01
C ILE A 171 -6.66 -14.49 -13.09
N ARG A 172 -5.56 -14.33 -12.34
CA ARG A 172 -4.62 -15.43 -12.12
C ARG A 172 -5.26 -16.50 -11.24
N PRO A 173 -4.93 -17.80 -11.44
CA PRO A 173 -5.36 -18.86 -10.56
C PRO A 173 -4.97 -18.57 -9.11
N ALA A 174 -5.92 -18.68 -8.18
CA ALA A 174 -5.62 -18.61 -6.76
C ALA A 174 -5.19 -20.01 -6.26
N GLU A 175 -4.22 -20.03 -5.34
CA GLU A 175 -3.92 -21.22 -4.57
C GLU A 175 -4.87 -21.25 -3.36
N VAL A 176 -5.64 -22.33 -3.25
CA VAL A 176 -6.65 -22.44 -2.18
C VAL A 176 -6.51 -23.76 -1.44
N ARG A 177 -6.46 -23.68 -0.11
CA ARG A 177 -6.45 -24.83 0.80
C ARG A 177 -7.53 -24.71 1.84
N GLU A 178 -8.23 -25.80 2.14
CA GLU A 178 -9.12 -25.90 3.29
C GLU A 178 -8.26 -26.11 4.55
N LEU A 179 -8.45 -25.22 5.53
CA LEU A 179 -7.79 -25.30 6.83
C LEU A 179 -8.65 -26.04 7.85
N SER A 180 -9.95 -25.81 7.84
CA SER A 180 -10.92 -26.51 8.68
C SER A 180 -12.31 -26.40 8.11
N ARG A 181 -13.20 -27.35 8.51
CA ARG A 181 -14.62 -27.34 8.13
C ARG A 181 -15.48 -27.80 9.32
N LYS A 182 -16.61 -27.11 9.49
CA LYS A 182 -17.60 -27.48 10.50
C LYS A 182 -19.02 -27.13 9.99
N GLY A 183 -19.82 -28.15 9.73
CA GLY A 183 -21.16 -28.00 9.17
C GLY A 183 -21.10 -27.26 7.82
N ASN A 184 -21.87 -26.20 7.68
CA ASN A 184 -21.92 -25.36 6.47
C ASN A 184 -20.88 -24.22 6.48
N ARG A 185 -19.84 -24.30 7.30
CA ARG A 185 -18.74 -23.32 7.36
C ARG A 185 -17.41 -23.98 7.10
N ALA A 186 -16.53 -23.24 6.39
CA ALA A 186 -15.13 -23.61 6.22
C ALA A 186 -14.21 -22.41 6.45
N GLU A 187 -12.99 -22.68 6.90
CA GLU A 187 -11.88 -21.75 6.91
C GLU A 187 -10.91 -22.15 5.80
N LEU A 188 -10.59 -21.20 4.95
CA LEU A 188 -9.73 -21.41 3.77
C LEU A 188 -8.50 -20.51 3.84
N SER A 189 -7.33 -21.01 3.43
CA SER A 189 -6.20 -20.18 3.01
C SER A 189 -6.33 -19.93 1.51
N VAL A 190 -6.28 -18.66 1.12
CA VAL A 190 -6.38 -18.23 -0.29
C VAL A 190 -5.19 -17.33 -0.60
N ILE A 191 -4.33 -17.77 -1.52
CA ILE A 191 -3.18 -16.98 -2.00
C ILE A 191 -3.51 -16.45 -3.39
N ILE A 192 -3.33 -15.14 -3.58
CA ILE A 192 -3.47 -14.44 -4.86
C ILE A 192 -2.23 -13.60 -5.14
N HIS A 193 -1.90 -13.40 -6.43
CA HIS A 193 -0.73 -12.63 -6.90
C HIS A 193 -1.12 -11.28 -7.52
N GLU A 194 -2.36 -10.87 -7.33
CA GLU A 194 -2.93 -9.61 -7.80
C GLU A 194 -3.88 -9.05 -6.74
N GLY A 195 -4.53 -7.92 -6.98
CA GLY A 195 -5.44 -7.32 -6.02
C GLY A 195 -6.58 -6.59 -6.70
N ARG A 196 -7.44 -7.31 -7.43
CA ARG A 196 -8.64 -6.70 -8.03
C ARG A 196 -9.66 -6.34 -6.96
N ASN A 197 -10.47 -5.34 -7.27
CA ASN A 197 -11.51 -4.88 -6.34
C ASN A 197 -12.39 -6.04 -5.87
N ARG A 198 -12.36 -6.33 -4.56
CA ARG A 198 -13.14 -7.37 -3.87
C ARG A 198 -12.98 -8.77 -4.49
N GLN A 199 -11.80 -9.10 -5.04
CA GLN A 199 -11.55 -10.30 -5.83
C GLN A 199 -12.01 -11.57 -5.11
N ILE A 200 -11.49 -11.86 -3.91
CA ILE A 200 -11.82 -13.09 -3.17
C ILE A 200 -13.31 -13.19 -2.86
N ARG A 201 -13.96 -12.08 -2.47
CA ARG A 201 -15.41 -12.08 -2.21
C ARG A 201 -16.23 -12.40 -3.45
N ARG A 202 -15.81 -11.90 -4.62
CA ARG A 202 -16.45 -12.18 -5.90
C ARG A 202 -16.23 -13.62 -6.34
N MET A 203 -15.02 -14.16 -6.18
CA MET A 203 -14.71 -15.57 -6.41
C MET A 203 -15.60 -16.47 -5.53
N CYS A 204 -15.72 -16.17 -4.23
CA CYS A 204 -16.59 -16.90 -3.32
C CYS A 204 -18.05 -16.85 -3.76
N ALA A 205 -18.55 -15.67 -4.14
CA ALA A 205 -19.93 -15.50 -4.61
C ALA A 205 -20.21 -16.32 -5.88
N GLN A 206 -19.28 -16.38 -6.85
CA GLN A 206 -19.41 -17.25 -8.04
C GLN A 206 -19.51 -18.75 -7.67
N CYS A 207 -18.89 -19.15 -6.55
CA CYS A 207 -18.97 -20.50 -6.02
C CYS A 207 -20.17 -20.72 -5.08
N GLY A 208 -21.10 -19.76 -4.95
CA GLY A 208 -22.25 -19.83 -4.04
C GLY A 208 -21.87 -19.73 -2.55
N LEU A 209 -20.68 -19.20 -2.23
CA LEU A 209 -20.18 -19.05 -0.88
C LEU A 209 -20.33 -17.61 -0.39
N GLU A 210 -20.75 -17.45 0.86
CA GLU A 210 -20.78 -16.18 1.56
C GLU A 210 -19.50 -16.02 2.39
N VAL A 211 -18.83 -14.86 2.27
CA VAL A 211 -17.61 -14.55 3.06
C VAL A 211 -18.01 -13.90 4.38
N LEU A 212 -17.86 -14.62 5.47
CA LEU A 212 -18.13 -14.16 6.83
C LEU A 212 -16.95 -13.34 7.39
N ARG A 213 -15.71 -13.77 7.12
CA ARG A 213 -14.48 -13.10 7.55
C ARG A 213 -13.44 -13.17 6.45
N LEU A 214 -12.72 -12.06 6.22
CA LEU A 214 -11.60 -11.98 5.28
C LEU A 214 -10.45 -11.24 5.95
N GLN A 215 -9.38 -11.97 6.25
CA GLN A 215 -8.20 -11.45 6.93
C GLN A 215 -6.95 -11.68 6.10
N ARG A 216 -6.23 -10.62 5.71
CA ARG A 216 -4.90 -10.78 5.10
C ARG A 216 -3.89 -11.12 6.20
N VAL A 217 -3.28 -12.30 6.10
CA VAL A 217 -2.31 -12.81 7.08
C VAL A 217 -0.87 -12.70 6.61
N ARG A 218 -0.65 -12.60 5.28
CA ARG A 218 0.68 -12.44 4.69
C ARG A 218 0.62 -11.54 3.45
N GLU A 219 1.65 -10.76 3.24
CA GLU A 219 1.90 -9.99 2.02
C GLU A 219 3.39 -9.98 1.75
N HIS A 220 3.81 -10.51 0.58
CA HIS A 220 5.22 -10.76 0.28
C HIS A 220 5.86 -11.64 1.36
N CYS A 221 6.98 -11.20 1.94
CA CYS A 221 7.68 -11.84 3.07
C CYS A 221 7.09 -11.49 4.46
N LEU A 222 6.17 -10.53 4.53
CA LEU A 222 5.62 -10.09 5.80
C LEU A 222 4.51 -11.02 6.27
N GLU A 223 4.59 -11.44 7.52
CA GLU A 223 3.55 -12.20 8.21
C GLU A 223 2.92 -11.39 9.34
N LEU A 224 1.60 -11.43 9.45
CA LEU A 224 0.86 -10.73 10.49
C LEU A 224 1.24 -11.21 11.89
N GLY A 225 1.53 -12.50 12.02
CA GLY A 225 1.89 -13.12 13.29
C GLY A 225 0.84 -12.91 14.37
N THR A 226 1.31 -12.57 15.57
CA THR A 226 0.49 -12.34 16.77
C THR A 226 0.11 -10.87 16.99
N LEU A 227 0.36 -9.98 16.05
CA LEU A 227 0.03 -8.56 16.18
C LEU A 227 -1.47 -8.39 16.47
N PRO A 228 -1.88 -7.80 17.62
CA PRO A 228 -3.29 -7.69 17.98
C PRO A 228 -4.08 -6.80 16.99
N LEU A 229 -5.37 -7.04 16.89
CA LEU A 229 -6.26 -6.28 16.02
C LEU A 229 -6.29 -4.80 16.42
N GLY A 230 -6.13 -3.90 15.44
CA GLY A 230 -6.06 -2.46 15.64
C GLY A 230 -4.69 -1.95 16.10
N GLN A 231 -3.74 -2.83 16.38
CA GLN A 231 -2.38 -2.45 16.77
C GLN A 231 -1.46 -2.39 15.54
N TRP A 232 -0.43 -1.59 15.68
CA TRP A 232 0.62 -1.45 14.68
C TRP A 232 2.01 -1.58 15.32
N ARG A 233 3.02 -1.88 14.52
CA ARG A 233 4.42 -1.89 14.91
C ARG A 233 5.31 -1.44 13.75
N TYR A 234 6.52 -1.01 14.07
CA TYR A 234 7.57 -0.88 13.05
C TYR A 234 7.97 -2.25 12.50
N LEU A 235 8.41 -2.29 11.26
CA LEU A 235 9.05 -3.47 10.68
C LEU A 235 10.46 -3.63 11.23
N THR A 236 10.93 -4.88 11.32
CA THR A 236 12.33 -5.19 11.65
C THR A 236 13.24 -4.92 10.44
N ALA A 237 14.55 -4.86 10.68
CA ALA A 237 15.54 -4.69 9.61
C ALA A 237 15.48 -5.85 8.59
N GLU A 238 15.26 -7.09 9.07
CA GLU A 238 15.12 -8.28 8.21
C GLU A 238 13.85 -8.20 7.35
N GLU A 239 12.72 -7.77 7.92
CA GLU A 239 11.46 -7.58 7.18
C GLU A 239 11.62 -6.52 6.09
N ILE A 240 12.30 -5.40 6.40
CA ILE A 240 12.58 -4.33 5.43
C ILE A 240 13.52 -4.84 4.33
N ALA A 241 14.55 -5.60 4.68
CA ALA A 241 15.47 -6.20 3.71
C ALA A 241 14.71 -7.15 2.78
N GLY A 242 13.91 -8.08 3.33
CA GLY A 242 13.11 -9.02 2.55
C GLY A 242 12.09 -8.34 1.63
N LEU A 243 11.53 -7.16 2.01
CA LEU A 243 10.68 -6.38 1.11
C LEU A 243 11.47 -5.73 -0.04
N LYS A 244 12.78 -5.54 0.10
CA LYS A 244 13.67 -4.91 -0.89
C LYS A 244 14.41 -5.90 -1.77
N GLU A 245 14.40 -7.18 -1.44
CA GLU A 245 14.90 -8.26 -2.29
C GLU A 245 13.96 -8.52 -3.48
N GLU A 246 14.55 -8.95 -4.62
CA GLU A 246 13.78 -9.27 -5.84
C GLU A 246 13.13 -10.66 -5.77
#